data_449a4ccd8b978ee48e510cf011243735
#
_entry.id   449a4ccd8b978ee48e510cf011243735
#
_cell.length_a   1.000
_cell.length_b   1.000
_cell.length_c   1.000
_cell.angle_alpha   90.00
_cell.angle_beta   90.00
_cell.angle_gamma   90.00
#
_symmetry.space_group_name_H-M   'P 1'
#
loop_
_entity.id
_entity.type
_entity.pdbx_description
1 polymer ?
#
loop_
_entity_poly.entity_id
_entity_poly.type
_entity_poly.pdbx_seq_one_letter_code
_entity_poly.pdbx_strand_id
1 'polypeptide(L)'
;MKRAIRVGVLGLLSALVFSPHTAIQAQRRGADGYLAGTVRSASGPEAGVWVIAETKDLPTNFIKIVVTDDAGKFMLPELPAATYSVFVRGYGLVDSTPVQLKPTTAAVSLTATVAKTPQEAAKVYPADYWLSLLEPPAKSEFPGTGPTGNGIGTTMLSQNHYINSLKSDCNFCHQLGNAETRDVEHIFKQKPELKTHAEAWEWRLGTGVRGTS
;
A
#
# COMPACT_ATOMS: atom_id res chain seq x y z
N MET A 1 86.79 -18.62 44.51
CA MET A 1 85.67 -19.47 44.09
C MET A 1 84.50 -18.56 43.74
N LYS A 2 84.26 -18.27 42.45
CA LYS A 2 83.18 -17.40 41.97
C LYS A 2 82.21 -18.27 41.19
N ARG A 3 80.94 -18.43 41.70
CA ARG A 3 79.90 -19.14 41.02
C ARG A 3 79.14 -18.17 40.11
N ALA A 4 79.10 -18.49 38.85
CA ALA A 4 78.30 -17.77 37.81
C ALA A 4 76.88 -18.32 37.80
N ILE A 5 75.92 -17.43 37.96
CA ILE A 5 74.46 -17.70 37.79
C ILE A 5 74.12 -17.47 36.35
N ARG A 6 73.67 -18.51 35.67
CA ARG A 6 73.09 -18.40 34.32
C ARG A 6 71.55 -18.10 34.44
N VAL A 7 71.17 -16.93 34.01
CA VAL A 7 69.77 -16.57 33.87
C VAL A 7 69.29 -17.02 32.46
N GLY A 8 68.37 -17.98 32.43
CA GLY A 8 67.72 -18.40 31.21
C GLY A 8 66.54 -17.46 30.88
N VAL A 9 66.67 -16.84 29.74
CA VAL A 9 65.53 -16.02 29.18
C VAL A 9 64.59 -16.96 28.45
N LEU A 10 63.37 -17.16 29.02
CA LEU A 10 62.27 -17.84 28.35
C LEU A 10 61.59 -16.84 27.39
N GLY A 11 61.78 -17.00 26.10
CA GLY A 11 61.06 -16.23 25.07
C GLY A 11 59.62 -16.75 24.91
N LEU A 12 58.66 -15.94 25.28
CA LEU A 12 57.24 -16.17 24.94
C LEU A 12 57.04 -15.81 23.45
N LEU A 13 56.85 -16.82 22.63
CA LEU A 13 56.32 -16.63 21.26
C LEU A 13 54.81 -16.38 21.37
N SER A 14 54.38 -15.13 21.23
CA SER A 14 52.96 -14.77 21.03
C SER A 14 52.57 -15.09 19.60
N ALA A 15 51.84 -16.17 19.40
CA ALA A 15 51.22 -16.49 18.13
C ALA A 15 50.04 -15.50 17.87
N LEU A 16 50.24 -14.54 16.98
CA LEU A 16 49.17 -13.70 16.44
C LEU A 16 48.23 -14.56 15.60
N VAL A 17 47.09 -14.90 16.17
CA VAL A 17 45.98 -15.53 15.42
C VAL A 17 45.39 -14.47 14.51
N PHE A 18 45.78 -14.48 13.24
CA PHE A 18 45.09 -13.74 12.20
C PHE A 18 43.70 -14.39 11.97
N SER A 19 42.66 -13.85 12.58
CA SER A 19 41.27 -14.17 12.20
C SER A 19 41.05 -13.62 10.80
N PRO A 20 40.62 -14.43 9.81
CA PRO A 20 40.21 -13.89 8.53
C PRO A 20 38.95 -13.07 8.78
N HIS A 21 39.07 -11.74 8.70
CA HIS A 21 37.93 -10.87 8.61
C HIS A 21 37.24 -11.24 7.28
N THR A 22 36.16 -12.00 7.35
CA THR A 22 35.24 -12.13 6.26
C THR A 22 34.75 -10.71 5.94
N ALA A 23 35.39 -10.10 4.96
CA ALA A 23 34.87 -8.89 4.34
C ALA A 23 33.47 -9.23 3.87
N ILE A 24 32.47 -8.70 4.56
CA ILE A 24 31.09 -8.66 4.06
C ILE A 24 31.20 -7.86 2.76
N GLN A 25 31.28 -8.57 1.64
CA GLN A 25 31.13 -7.94 0.35
C GLN A 25 29.73 -7.37 0.35
N ALA A 26 29.64 -6.06 0.59
CA ALA A 26 28.45 -5.31 0.25
C ALA A 26 28.20 -5.63 -1.22
N GLN A 27 27.15 -6.43 -1.48
CA GLN A 27 26.69 -6.70 -2.82
C GLN A 27 26.61 -5.34 -3.51
N ARG A 28 27.46 -5.12 -4.52
CA ARG A 28 27.38 -3.93 -5.37
C ARG A 28 25.95 -3.96 -5.91
N ARG A 29 25.09 -3.12 -5.32
CA ARG A 29 23.80 -2.77 -5.95
C ARG A 29 24.20 -2.36 -7.36
N GLY A 30 23.65 -3.05 -8.35
CA GLY A 30 23.79 -2.63 -9.73
C GLY A 30 23.48 -1.15 -9.76
N ALA A 31 24.19 -0.37 -10.59
CA ALA A 31 24.06 1.08 -10.60
C ALA A 31 22.57 1.43 -10.65
N ASP A 32 22.05 1.95 -9.53
CA ASP A 32 20.66 2.37 -9.44
C ASP A 32 20.45 3.46 -10.49
N GLY A 33 19.48 3.25 -11.37
CA GLY A 33 19.13 4.19 -12.40
C GLY A 33 18.03 5.14 -11.96
N TYR A 34 17.50 5.90 -12.87
CA TYR A 34 16.34 6.74 -12.63
C TYR A 34 15.42 6.76 -13.84
N LEU A 35 14.19 7.17 -13.64
CA LEU A 35 13.27 7.56 -14.70
C LEU A 35 12.82 8.99 -14.41
N ALA A 36 12.96 9.88 -15.38
CA ALA A 36 12.49 11.25 -15.28
C ALA A 36 11.68 11.62 -16.50
N GLY A 37 10.74 12.55 -16.34
CA GLY A 37 9.89 12.93 -17.45
C GLY A 37 8.79 13.90 -17.08
N THR A 38 7.72 13.86 -17.85
CA THR A 38 6.54 14.71 -17.66
C THR A 38 5.27 13.89 -17.78
N VAL A 39 4.25 14.32 -17.01
CA VAL A 39 2.89 13.81 -17.13
C VAL A 39 2.00 14.90 -17.71
N ARG A 40 1.19 14.56 -18.68
CA ARG A 40 0.23 15.46 -19.32
C ARG A 40 -1.11 14.78 -19.57
N SER A 41 -2.17 15.56 -19.51
CA SER A 41 -3.47 15.21 -20.07
C SER A 41 -3.80 16.08 -21.28
N ALA A 42 -5.01 15.96 -21.79
CA ALA A 42 -5.54 16.89 -22.81
C ALA A 42 -5.61 18.34 -22.31
N SER A 43 -5.71 18.56 -21.00
CA SER A 43 -5.77 19.88 -20.37
C SER A 43 -4.40 20.54 -20.17
N GLY A 44 -3.30 19.80 -20.32
CA GLY A 44 -1.95 20.30 -20.13
C GLY A 44 -1.08 19.45 -19.19
N PRO A 45 -0.05 20.04 -18.56
CA PRO A 45 0.73 19.37 -17.52
C PRO A 45 -0.14 19.00 -16.33
N GLU A 46 0.08 17.81 -15.78
CA GLU A 46 -0.64 17.32 -14.60
C GLU A 46 0.22 17.47 -13.34
N ALA A 47 -0.15 18.42 -12.49
CA ALA A 47 0.50 18.67 -11.21
C ALA A 47 -0.11 17.81 -10.10
N GLY A 48 0.72 17.38 -9.11
CA GLY A 48 0.24 16.67 -7.93
C GLY A 48 -0.26 15.25 -8.20
N VAL A 49 0.05 14.67 -9.37
CA VAL A 49 -0.34 13.29 -9.70
C VAL A 49 0.77 12.31 -9.36
N TRP A 50 0.40 11.08 -9.05
CA TRP A 50 1.33 10.02 -8.69
C TRP A 50 1.86 9.33 -9.94
N VAL A 51 3.16 9.22 -10.05
CA VAL A 51 3.84 8.35 -11.00
C VAL A 51 4.31 7.13 -10.24
N ILE A 52 3.75 5.99 -10.59
CA ILE A 52 3.95 4.71 -9.93
C ILE A 52 4.77 3.81 -10.85
N ALA A 53 5.90 3.32 -10.33
CA ALA A 53 6.72 2.32 -10.99
C ALA A 53 6.76 1.06 -10.15
N GLU A 54 6.32 -0.05 -10.70
CA GLU A 54 6.28 -1.33 -10.01
C GLU A 54 6.93 -2.43 -10.86
N THR A 55 7.57 -3.41 -10.21
CA THR A 55 8.15 -4.56 -10.88
C THR A 55 8.12 -5.81 -10.02
N LYS A 56 8.05 -6.95 -10.70
CA LYS A 56 8.20 -8.29 -10.12
C LYS A 56 9.50 -8.97 -10.56
N ASP A 57 10.34 -8.29 -11.32
CA ASP A 57 11.61 -8.82 -11.84
C ASP A 57 12.72 -8.84 -10.78
N LEU A 58 12.45 -8.35 -9.58
CA LEU A 58 13.36 -8.37 -8.45
C LEU A 58 13.02 -9.51 -7.47
N PRO A 59 13.93 -9.89 -6.56
CA PRO A 59 13.67 -10.96 -5.58
C PRO A 59 12.43 -10.71 -4.70
N THR A 60 12.04 -9.45 -4.53
CA THR A 60 10.80 -9.03 -3.85
C THR A 60 10.04 -8.06 -4.74
N ASN A 61 8.71 -8.00 -4.57
CA ASN A 61 7.91 -6.97 -5.23
C ASN A 61 8.45 -5.59 -4.87
N PHE A 62 8.64 -4.75 -5.87
CA PHE A 62 9.18 -3.41 -5.68
C PHE A 62 8.22 -2.38 -6.28
N ILE A 63 7.91 -1.37 -5.49
CA ILE A 63 7.08 -0.24 -5.90
C ILE A 63 7.78 1.05 -5.48
N LYS A 64 7.86 2.01 -6.39
CA LYS A 64 8.29 3.37 -6.10
C LYS A 64 7.28 4.37 -6.64
N ILE A 65 6.94 5.36 -5.82
CA ILE A 65 5.93 6.36 -6.14
C ILE A 65 6.55 7.73 -5.91
N VAL A 66 6.33 8.63 -6.86
CA VAL A 66 6.66 10.05 -6.75
C VAL A 66 5.47 10.89 -7.19
N VAL A 67 5.47 12.15 -6.83
CA VAL A 67 4.44 13.12 -7.20
C VAL A 67 5.02 14.10 -8.20
N THR A 68 4.25 14.50 -9.19
CA THR A 68 4.65 15.52 -10.17
C THR A 68 4.66 16.92 -9.57
N ASP A 69 5.58 17.76 -10.04
CA ASP A 69 5.61 19.19 -9.73
C ASP A 69 4.52 19.97 -10.51
N ASP A 70 4.46 21.30 -10.29
CA ASP A 70 3.50 22.19 -10.94
C ASP A 70 3.60 22.21 -12.48
N ALA A 71 4.73 21.81 -13.04
CA ALA A 71 4.96 21.69 -14.46
C ALA A 71 4.69 20.25 -15.00
N GLY A 72 4.17 19.37 -14.15
CA GLY A 72 3.93 17.97 -14.45
C GLY A 72 5.21 17.12 -14.54
N LYS A 73 6.35 17.63 -14.04
CA LYS A 73 7.62 16.90 -14.07
C LYS A 73 7.74 15.93 -12.92
N PHE A 74 8.40 14.81 -13.16
CA PHE A 74 8.69 13.80 -12.14
C PHE A 74 10.11 13.25 -12.27
N MET A 75 10.63 12.69 -11.18
CA MET A 75 11.82 11.86 -11.16
C MET A 75 11.64 10.72 -10.16
N LEU A 76 11.79 9.50 -10.64
CA LEU A 76 11.86 8.25 -9.87
C LEU A 76 13.33 7.89 -9.69
N PRO A 77 13.96 8.22 -8.56
CA PRO A 77 15.38 7.98 -8.32
C PRO A 77 15.63 6.53 -7.87
N GLU A 78 16.88 6.11 -7.92
CA GLU A 78 17.36 4.86 -7.30
C GLU A 78 16.53 3.63 -7.67
N LEU A 79 16.26 3.47 -8.97
CA LEU A 79 15.57 2.30 -9.49
C LEU A 79 16.60 1.20 -9.78
N PRO A 80 16.52 0.03 -9.12
CA PRO A 80 17.30 -1.14 -9.51
C PRO A 80 17.12 -1.51 -10.98
N ALA A 81 18.11 -2.17 -11.56
CA ALA A 81 18.06 -2.59 -12.97
C ALA A 81 16.98 -3.67 -13.17
N ALA A 82 15.81 -3.28 -13.64
CA ALA A 82 14.65 -4.13 -13.92
C ALA A 82 13.76 -3.47 -14.97
N THR A 83 12.77 -4.19 -15.47
CA THR A 83 11.68 -3.62 -16.27
C THR A 83 10.52 -3.25 -15.34
N TYR A 84 10.06 -2.01 -15.41
CA TYR A 84 9.00 -1.47 -14.58
C TYR A 84 7.73 -1.25 -15.39
N SER A 85 6.61 -1.63 -14.79
CA SER A 85 5.28 -1.18 -15.21
C SER A 85 5.07 0.22 -14.62
N VAL A 86 5.05 1.25 -15.46
CA VAL A 86 4.94 2.65 -15.04
C VAL A 86 3.61 3.22 -15.48
N PHE A 87 2.85 3.78 -14.55
CA PHE A 87 1.55 4.38 -14.81
C PHE A 87 1.30 5.60 -13.92
N VAL A 88 0.28 6.36 -14.27
CA VAL A 88 -0.12 7.59 -13.57
C VAL A 88 -1.45 7.35 -12.86
N ARG A 89 -1.56 7.89 -11.64
CA ARG A 89 -2.76 7.89 -10.80
C ARG A 89 -2.92 9.26 -10.13
N GLY A 90 -4.14 9.71 -9.93
CA GLY A 90 -4.40 10.98 -9.24
C GLY A 90 -5.87 11.26 -9.02
N TYR A 91 -6.17 12.33 -8.30
CA TYR A 91 -7.54 12.80 -8.11
C TYR A 91 -8.12 13.26 -9.44
N GLY A 92 -9.36 12.86 -9.73
CA GLY A 92 -10.02 13.15 -10.99
C GLY A 92 -9.53 12.31 -12.18
N LEU A 93 -8.60 11.39 -11.97
CA LEU A 93 -8.05 10.51 -12.98
C LEU A 93 -8.48 9.06 -12.74
N VAL A 94 -8.38 8.24 -13.78
CA VAL A 94 -8.26 6.78 -13.65
C VAL A 94 -6.80 6.39 -13.88
N ASP A 95 -6.43 5.20 -13.48
CA ASP A 95 -5.09 4.68 -13.76
C ASP A 95 -4.84 4.72 -15.27
N SER A 96 -3.73 5.33 -15.66
CA SER A 96 -3.33 5.32 -17.08
C SER A 96 -2.92 3.93 -17.52
N THR A 97 -2.95 3.66 -18.80
CA THR A 97 -2.38 2.41 -19.35
C THR A 97 -0.91 2.32 -18.95
N PRO A 98 -0.48 1.22 -18.30
CA PRO A 98 0.91 1.04 -17.91
C PRO A 98 1.86 0.95 -19.12
N VAL A 99 3.04 1.58 -18.99
CA VAL A 99 4.13 1.53 -19.97
C VAL A 99 5.30 0.75 -19.37
N GLN A 100 5.87 -0.17 -20.15
CA GLN A 100 7.04 -0.93 -19.71
C GLN A 100 8.32 -0.13 -19.97
N LEU A 101 9.03 0.24 -18.90
CA LEU A 101 10.22 1.09 -18.95
C LEU A 101 11.38 0.47 -18.15
N LYS A 102 12.59 0.74 -18.61
CA LYS A 102 13.82 0.49 -17.84
C LYS A 102 14.42 1.82 -17.40
N PRO A 103 15.15 1.89 -16.29
CA PRO A 103 15.90 3.08 -15.92
C PRO A 103 16.71 3.60 -17.10
N THR A 104 16.56 4.88 -17.41
CA THR A 104 17.18 5.53 -18.58
C THR A 104 17.39 7.01 -18.33
N THR A 105 18.39 7.59 -18.98
CA THR A 105 18.62 9.04 -18.98
C THR A 105 17.73 9.82 -19.93
N ALA A 106 17.02 9.13 -20.84
CA ALA A 106 16.06 9.76 -21.73
C ALA A 106 14.80 10.20 -20.98
N ALA A 107 14.31 11.38 -21.29
CA ALA A 107 13.06 11.89 -20.69
C ALA A 107 11.85 11.07 -21.20
N VAL A 108 10.97 10.72 -20.27
CA VAL A 108 9.76 9.93 -20.53
C VAL A 108 8.54 10.86 -20.54
N SER A 109 7.64 10.66 -21.50
CA SER A 109 6.34 11.33 -21.53
C SER A 109 5.24 10.33 -21.18
N LEU A 110 4.48 10.62 -20.11
CA LEU A 110 3.34 9.83 -19.69
C LEU A 110 2.05 10.62 -19.92
N THR A 111 0.98 9.91 -20.27
CA THR A 111 -0.34 10.50 -20.46
C THR A 111 -1.25 10.14 -19.30
N ALA A 112 -1.80 11.14 -18.63
CA ALA A 112 -2.84 10.96 -17.62
C ALA A 112 -4.20 10.76 -18.31
N THR A 113 -5.02 9.87 -17.74
CA THR A 113 -6.36 9.57 -18.21
C THR A 113 -7.39 10.19 -17.27
N VAL A 114 -8.08 11.22 -17.74
CA VAL A 114 -9.16 11.86 -16.97
C VAL A 114 -10.34 10.90 -16.84
N ALA A 115 -10.86 10.75 -15.62
CA ALA A 115 -12.04 9.95 -15.35
C ALA A 115 -13.27 10.56 -16.03
N LYS A 116 -14.14 9.72 -16.56
CA LYS A 116 -15.38 10.17 -17.24
C LYS A 116 -16.44 10.62 -16.25
N THR A 117 -16.42 10.08 -15.03
CA THR A 117 -17.39 10.39 -13.97
C THR A 117 -16.69 10.53 -12.62
N PRO A 118 -17.26 11.27 -11.65
CA PRO A 118 -16.75 11.32 -10.28
C PRO A 118 -16.66 9.95 -9.62
N GLN A 119 -17.58 9.04 -9.91
CA GLN A 119 -17.59 7.69 -9.36
C GLN A 119 -16.39 6.86 -9.89
N GLU A 120 -16.05 7.06 -11.16
CA GLU A 120 -14.87 6.41 -11.75
C GLU A 120 -13.58 6.96 -11.12
N ALA A 121 -13.47 8.29 -10.99
CA ALA A 121 -12.35 8.93 -10.32
C ALA A 121 -12.17 8.45 -8.88
N ALA A 122 -13.26 8.28 -8.16
CA ALA A 122 -13.23 7.91 -6.75
C ALA A 122 -12.71 6.48 -6.49
N LYS A 123 -12.66 5.62 -7.49
CA LYS A 123 -12.15 4.23 -7.33
C LYS A 123 -10.72 4.16 -6.81
N VAL A 124 -9.88 5.14 -7.11
CA VAL A 124 -8.48 5.22 -6.69
C VAL A 124 -8.28 6.00 -5.39
N TYR A 125 -9.34 6.52 -4.79
CA TYR A 125 -9.26 7.30 -3.55
C TYR A 125 -8.86 6.42 -2.35
N PRO A 126 -8.14 6.99 -1.37
CA PRO A 126 -7.68 6.24 -0.21
C PRO A 126 -8.86 5.77 0.66
N ALA A 127 -8.61 4.76 1.49
CA ALA A 127 -9.62 4.18 2.39
C ALA A 127 -10.28 5.24 3.29
N ASP A 128 -9.51 6.21 3.77
CA ASP A 128 -10.01 7.29 4.64
C ASP A 128 -11.06 8.17 3.95
N TYR A 129 -10.94 8.40 2.65
CA TYR A 129 -11.97 9.08 1.88
C TYR A 129 -13.30 8.33 1.96
N TRP A 130 -13.28 7.03 1.69
CA TRP A 130 -14.47 6.19 1.73
C TRP A 130 -15.04 6.04 3.13
N LEU A 131 -14.17 5.90 4.13
CA LEU A 131 -14.57 5.86 5.53
C LEU A 131 -15.27 7.16 5.95
N SER A 132 -14.84 8.31 5.46
CA SER A 132 -15.44 9.61 5.75
C SER A 132 -16.87 9.77 5.17
N LEU A 133 -17.23 8.95 4.19
CA LEU A 133 -18.57 8.93 3.59
C LEU A 133 -19.56 8.03 4.32
N LEU A 134 -19.14 7.30 5.36
CA LEU A 134 -20.06 6.49 6.16
C LEU A 134 -20.99 7.39 6.95
N GLU A 135 -22.29 7.20 6.72
CA GLU A 135 -23.36 7.88 7.44
C GLU A 135 -23.87 6.96 8.56
N PRO A 136 -23.51 7.21 9.83
CA PRO A 136 -24.06 6.44 10.92
C PRO A 136 -25.53 6.76 11.09
N PRO A 137 -26.36 5.81 11.62
CA PRO A 137 -27.74 6.08 11.96
C PRO A 137 -27.89 7.33 12.82
N ALA A 138 -28.98 8.07 12.64
CA ALA A 138 -29.22 9.30 13.37
C ALA A 138 -29.33 9.05 14.89
N LYS A 139 -28.97 10.06 15.71
CA LYS A 139 -29.05 9.93 17.17
C LYS A 139 -30.44 9.54 17.68
N SER A 140 -31.49 9.97 16.96
CA SER A 140 -32.88 9.67 17.27
C SER A 140 -33.28 8.21 17.06
N GLU A 141 -32.45 7.44 16.34
CA GLU A 141 -32.67 6.02 16.07
C GLU A 141 -32.19 5.12 17.21
N PHE A 142 -31.56 5.71 18.23
CA PHE A 142 -31.06 4.99 19.38
C PHE A 142 -31.95 5.19 20.63
N PRO A 143 -32.09 4.15 21.49
CA PRO A 143 -31.44 2.84 21.42
C PRO A 143 -31.96 1.99 20.27
N GLY A 144 -31.13 1.02 19.82
CA GLY A 144 -31.53 0.08 18.78
C GLY A 144 -32.73 -0.78 19.22
N THR A 145 -33.58 -1.13 18.27
CA THR A 145 -34.81 -1.92 18.52
C THR A 145 -34.76 -3.32 17.91
N GLY A 146 -33.62 -3.69 17.34
CA GLY A 146 -33.37 -5.03 16.79
C GLY A 146 -33.83 -5.23 15.34
N PRO A 147 -33.64 -6.44 14.80
CA PRO A 147 -33.90 -6.74 13.38
C PRO A 147 -35.35 -6.52 12.93
N THR A 148 -36.32 -6.70 13.80
CA THR A 148 -37.72 -6.47 13.53
C THR A 148 -38.16 -5.02 13.74
N GLY A 149 -37.29 -4.17 14.26
CA GLY A 149 -37.51 -2.74 14.47
C GLY A 149 -36.71 -1.91 13.46
N ASN A 150 -35.77 -1.09 13.95
CA ASN A 150 -34.94 -0.22 13.13
C ASN A 150 -33.65 -0.88 12.57
N GLY A 151 -33.48 -2.18 12.75
CA GLY A 151 -32.31 -2.93 12.30
C GLY A 151 -31.05 -2.76 13.14
N ILE A 152 -31.05 -1.81 14.09
CA ILE A 152 -29.92 -1.58 14.99
C ILE A 152 -30.02 -2.54 16.17
N GLY A 153 -28.93 -3.24 16.49
CA GLY A 153 -28.92 -4.19 17.59
C GLY A 153 -29.36 -3.55 18.91
N THR A 154 -30.13 -4.27 19.73
CA THR A 154 -30.68 -3.78 21.01
C THR A 154 -29.61 -3.41 22.05
N THR A 155 -28.40 -3.91 21.90
CA THR A 155 -27.24 -3.55 22.74
C THR A 155 -26.65 -2.19 22.39
N MET A 156 -27.00 -1.64 21.20
CA MET A 156 -26.53 -0.32 20.75
C MET A 156 -27.37 0.79 21.35
N LEU A 157 -26.91 1.32 22.49
CA LEU A 157 -27.67 2.27 23.30
C LEU A 157 -27.59 3.72 22.80
N SER A 158 -26.59 4.03 21.96
CA SER A 158 -26.37 5.39 21.45
C SER A 158 -25.57 5.37 20.15
N GLN A 159 -25.64 6.47 19.39
CA GLN A 159 -24.81 6.66 18.19
C GLN A 159 -23.30 6.53 18.50
N ASN A 160 -22.85 7.07 19.64
CA ASN A 160 -21.45 6.94 20.05
C ASN A 160 -21.07 5.48 20.33
N HIS A 161 -21.95 4.69 20.92
CA HIS A 161 -21.74 3.25 21.12
C HIS A 161 -21.59 2.55 19.76
N TYR A 162 -22.49 2.82 18.82
CA TYR A 162 -22.45 2.29 17.46
C TYR A 162 -21.11 2.65 16.74
N ILE A 163 -20.72 3.93 16.75
CA ILE A 163 -19.46 4.38 16.14
C ILE A 163 -18.24 3.72 16.79
N ASN A 164 -18.25 3.58 18.13
CA ASN A 164 -17.14 2.92 18.83
C ASN A 164 -17.06 1.43 18.47
N SER A 165 -18.19 0.75 18.32
CA SER A 165 -18.21 -0.65 17.88
C SER A 165 -17.69 -0.81 16.45
N LEU A 166 -18.04 0.09 15.54
CA LEU A 166 -17.44 0.09 14.19
C LEU A 166 -15.91 0.23 14.25
N LYS A 167 -15.39 1.09 15.12
CA LYS A 167 -13.95 1.33 15.26
C LYS A 167 -13.23 0.17 15.92
N SER A 168 -13.80 -0.39 16.99
CA SER A 168 -13.17 -1.45 17.78
C SER A 168 -13.33 -2.84 17.18
N ASP A 169 -14.46 -3.10 16.54
CA ASP A 169 -14.76 -4.44 16.02
C ASP A 169 -14.43 -4.55 14.51
N CYS A 170 -15.10 -3.78 13.66
CA CYS A 170 -14.90 -3.91 12.21
C CYS A 170 -13.55 -3.36 11.77
N ASN A 171 -13.19 -2.15 12.19
CA ASN A 171 -11.97 -1.47 11.75
C ASN A 171 -10.70 -2.03 12.41
N PHE A 172 -10.84 -2.80 13.46
CA PHE A 172 -9.71 -3.47 14.13
C PHE A 172 -9.08 -4.55 13.22
N CYS A 173 -9.92 -5.34 12.53
CA CYS A 173 -9.48 -6.41 11.65
C CYS A 173 -9.46 -6.01 10.16
N HIS A 174 -10.26 -5.01 9.78
CA HIS A 174 -10.43 -4.57 8.40
C HIS A 174 -10.24 -3.06 8.31
N GLN A 175 -9.41 -2.61 7.39
CA GLN A 175 -9.35 -1.20 7.07
C GLN A 175 -10.62 -0.81 6.30
N LEU A 176 -11.64 -0.29 7.03
CA LEU A 176 -12.88 0.16 6.41
C LEU A 176 -12.58 1.21 5.33
N GLY A 177 -13.30 1.12 4.21
CA GLY A 177 -13.13 2.01 3.06
C GLY A 177 -12.09 1.55 2.04
N ASN A 178 -11.24 0.55 2.32
CA ASN A 178 -10.41 -0.01 1.27
C ASN A 178 -11.25 -0.81 0.24
N ALA A 179 -10.70 -1.10 -0.94
CA ALA A 179 -11.44 -1.75 -2.02
C ALA A 179 -12.04 -3.10 -1.58
N GLU A 180 -11.30 -3.89 -0.82
CA GLU A 180 -11.75 -5.21 -0.35
C GLU A 180 -12.89 -5.14 0.66
N THR A 181 -13.01 -4.05 1.41
CA THR A 181 -14.07 -3.87 2.42
C THR A 181 -15.28 -3.09 1.91
N ARG A 182 -15.21 -2.43 0.75
CA ARG A 182 -16.32 -1.65 0.16
C ARG A 182 -16.85 -2.21 -1.14
N ASP A 183 -16.18 -3.19 -1.74
CA ASP A 183 -16.53 -3.77 -3.02
C ASP A 183 -16.99 -5.23 -2.84
N VAL A 184 -18.17 -5.54 -3.30
CA VAL A 184 -18.75 -6.89 -3.27
C VAL A 184 -18.88 -7.53 -4.65
N GLU A 185 -18.42 -6.88 -5.71
CA GLU A 185 -18.52 -7.38 -7.09
C GLU A 185 -17.86 -8.75 -7.29
N HIS A 186 -16.77 -9.01 -6.56
CA HIS A 186 -16.10 -10.30 -6.60
C HIS A 186 -16.95 -11.44 -6.02
N ILE A 187 -17.92 -11.14 -5.14
CA ILE A 187 -18.83 -12.12 -4.52
C ILE A 187 -19.76 -12.70 -5.57
N PHE A 188 -20.29 -11.89 -6.49
CA PHE A 188 -21.16 -12.39 -7.55
C PHE A 188 -20.49 -13.40 -8.46
N LYS A 189 -19.15 -13.36 -8.60
CA LYS A 189 -18.40 -14.36 -9.34
C LYS A 189 -18.31 -15.69 -8.60
N GLN A 190 -18.28 -15.65 -7.27
CA GLN A 190 -18.20 -16.83 -6.40
C GLN A 190 -19.57 -17.37 -6.03
N LYS A 191 -20.58 -16.51 -5.99
CA LYS A 191 -21.95 -16.75 -5.57
C LYS A 191 -22.94 -16.20 -6.61
N PRO A 192 -23.04 -16.83 -7.79
CA PRO A 192 -23.88 -16.33 -8.88
C PRO A 192 -25.41 -16.38 -8.57
N GLU A 193 -25.80 -17.06 -7.51
CA GLU A 193 -27.19 -17.07 -6.99
C GLU A 193 -27.59 -15.73 -6.36
N LEU A 194 -26.64 -14.94 -5.81
CA LEU A 194 -26.91 -13.62 -5.28
C LEU A 194 -27.14 -12.62 -6.42
N LYS A 195 -28.18 -11.80 -6.33
CA LYS A 195 -28.62 -10.92 -7.42
C LYS A 195 -28.48 -9.44 -7.09
N THR A 196 -28.38 -9.10 -5.82
CA THR A 196 -28.32 -7.72 -5.34
C THR A 196 -27.12 -7.48 -4.44
N HIS A 197 -26.67 -6.24 -4.39
CA HIS A 197 -25.60 -5.84 -3.47
C HIS A 197 -26.01 -6.08 -2.00
N ALA A 198 -27.27 -5.89 -1.65
CA ALA A 198 -27.75 -6.17 -0.30
C ALA A 198 -27.56 -7.66 0.06
N GLU A 199 -27.96 -8.59 -0.81
CA GLU A 199 -27.75 -10.03 -0.60
C GLU A 199 -26.26 -10.39 -0.51
N ALA A 200 -25.41 -9.75 -1.34
CA ALA A 200 -23.98 -9.97 -1.30
C ALA A 200 -23.34 -9.48 0.02
N TRP A 201 -23.79 -8.33 0.53
CA TRP A 201 -23.37 -7.82 1.83
C TRP A 201 -23.88 -8.68 2.97
N GLU A 202 -25.14 -9.10 2.95
CA GLU A 202 -25.71 -9.99 3.96
C GLU A 202 -24.95 -11.31 4.01
N TRP A 203 -24.69 -11.93 2.86
CA TRP A 203 -23.88 -13.14 2.78
C TRP A 203 -22.47 -12.91 3.34
N ARG A 204 -21.82 -11.82 2.98
CA ARG A 204 -20.47 -11.49 3.43
C ARG A 204 -20.39 -11.29 4.94
N LEU A 205 -21.35 -10.56 5.51
CA LEU A 205 -21.42 -10.31 6.95
C LEU A 205 -21.80 -11.57 7.74
N GLY A 206 -22.61 -12.45 7.15
CA GLY A 206 -22.99 -13.74 7.70
C GLY A 206 -21.94 -14.85 7.55
N THR A 207 -20.82 -14.58 6.85
CA THR A 207 -19.81 -15.59 6.53
C THR A 207 -18.48 -15.25 7.21
N GLY A 208 -17.77 -16.27 7.68
CA GLY A 208 -16.46 -16.10 8.32
C GLY A 208 -16.49 -16.27 9.83
N VAL A 209 -15.35 -16.02 10.46
CA VAL A 209 -15.14 -16.32 11.90
C VAL A 209 -16.09 -15.60 12.84
N ARG A 210 -16.63 -14.46 12.43
CA ARG A 210 -17.59 -13.66 13.24
C ARG A 210 -19.01 -13.61 12.67
N GLY A 211 -19.24 -14.17 11.50
CA GLY A 211 -20.55 -14.11 10.84
C GLY A 211 -21.62 -15.01 11.46
N THR A 212 -21.22 -15.93 12.31
CA THR A 212 -22.11 -16.90 12.98
C THR A 212 -22.11 -16.73 14.51
N SER A 213 -21.55 -15.65 15.04
CA SER A 213 -21.48 -15.37 16.50
C SER A 213 -22.53 -14.38 16.95
#